data_9ce923c8f3d34a5f2bbbbfe8bf0e8f36
#
_entry.id   9ce923c8f3d34a5f2bbbbfe8bf0e8f36
#
_cell.length_a   1.000
_cell.length_b   1.000
_cell.length_c   1.000
_cell.angle_alpha   90.00
_cell.angle_beta   90.00
_cell.angle_gamma   90.00
#
_symmetry.space_group_name_H-M   'P 1'
#
loop_
_entity.id
_entity.type
_entity.pdbx_description
1 polymer ?
#
loop_
_entity_poly.entity_id
_entity_poly.type
_entity_poly.pdbx_seq_one_letter_code
_entity_poly.pdbx_strand_id
1 'polypeptide(L)'
;MVGKDIVAELNEAIKRKGLVMKVSALVNDTVGTLAAGRYVDNDTIVAVILGTGTNAAYIEHVHAIPKWHVHLPKSADMIINMEWGNFKSGHLPLTEFDQALDAESLNPGEQIYEKLTSGMYMGEIVRRILLRMAQEAALFGDHTPPKLETPYILKTFHMLMMHHDTSSDLKTVSLKLKEILGIESTSRKTRKLVVEVCEVVARRGARLAAAGIYGILKKLDRVTCSADKPRSVIAVDGGVYKYYTFFGQCMESTLRDMLGEEVASSIVIKPVDDGSGIGAALLAASYSQYLQDDEILA
;
A
#
# COMPACT_ATOMS: atom_id res chain seq x y z
N MET A 1 -7.35 -14.66 22.40
CA MET A 1 -6.75 -13.34 22.73
C MET A 1 -7.75 -12.17 22.57
N VAL A 2 -8.93 -12.39 22.02
CA VAL A 2 -9.93 -11.31 21.89
C VAL A 2 -10.29 -10.78 23.30
N GLY A 3 -10.21 -9.46 23.49
CA GLY A 3 -10.50 -8.79 24.77
C GLY A 3 -9.34 -8.77 25.79
N LYS A 4 -8.15 -9.28 25.42
CA LYS A 4 -6.98 -9.23 26.29
C LYS A 4 -5.98 -8.18 25.82
N ASP A 5 -5.22 -7.64 26.77
CA ASP A 5 -4.09 -6.74 26.47
C ASP A 5 -2.93 -7.55 25.83
N ILE A 6 -2.65 -7.28 24.57
CA ILE A 6 -1.62 -7.98 23.79
C ILE A 6 -0.22 -7.73 24.38
N VAL A 7 0.07 -6.52 24.86
CA VAL A 7 1.37 -6.17 25.47
C VAL A 7 1.58 -6.99 26.73
N ALA A 8 0.55 -7.09 27.58
CA ALA A 8 0.62 -7.89 28.80
C ALA A 8 0.85 -9.37 28.50
N GLU A 9 0.11 -9.96 27.56
CA GLU A 9 0.25 -11.37 27.17
C GLU A 9 1.64 -11.67 26.57
N LEU A 10 2.18 -10.76 25.74
CA LEU A 10 3.53 -10.90 25.19
C LEU A 10 4.60 -10.81 26.28
N ASN A 11 4.49 -9.85 27.19
CA ASN A 11 5.44 -9.70 28.29
C ASN A 11 5.43 -10.94 29.22
N GLU A 12 4.27 -11.50 29.52
CA GLU A 12 4.17 -12.76 30.25
C GLU A 12 4.82 -13.94 29.49
N ALA A 13 4.67 -14.00 28.18
CA ALA A 13 5.32 -15.03 27.36
C ALA A 13 6.85 -14.88 27.35
N ILE A 14 7.36 -13.66 27.23
CA ILE A 14 8.78 -13.31 27.31
C ILE A 14 9.35 -13.73 28.67
N LYS A 15 8.68 -13.39 29.76
CA LYS A 15 9.07 -13.78 31.12
C LYS A 15 9.11 -15.29 31.31
N ARG A 16 8.09 -16.01 30.82
CA ARG A 16 8.08 -17.50 30.85
C ARG A 16 9.26 -18.13 30.11
N LYS A 17 9.79 -17.46 29.08
CA LYS A 17 10.98 -17.89 28.33
C LYS A 17 12.30 -17.48 28.98
N GLY A 18 12.28 -16.78 30.11
CA GLY A 18 13.49 -16.30 30.80
C GLY A 18 14.25 -15.22 30.03
N LEU A 19 13.59 -14.51 29.09
CA LEU A 19 14.23 -13.44 28.33
C LEU A 19 14.18 -12.11 29.10
N VAL A 20 15.33 -11.42 29.11
CA VAL A 20 15.47 -10.08 29.75
C VAL A 20 15.14 -8.99 28.73
N MET A 21 13.86 -8.90 28.39
CA MET A 21 13.33 -7.90 27.47
C MET A 21 11.84 -7.65 27.75
N LYS A 22 11.29 -6.58 27.23
CA LYS A 22 9.86 -6.26 27.34
C LYS A 22 9.34 -5.61 26.07
N VAL A 23 8.06 -5.76 25.83
CA VAL A 23 7.32 -4.97 24.84
C VAL A 23 6.96 -3.64 25.51
N SER A 24 7.44 -2.54 24.95
CA SER A 24 7.20 -1.19 25.50
C SER A 24 5.92 -0.56 24.96
N ALA A 25 5.59 -0.81 23.69
CA ALA A 25 4.40 -0.29 23.03
C ALA A 25 4.03 -1.15 21.82
N LEU A 26 2.80 -1.01 21.36
CA LEU A 26 2.34 -1.48 20.05
C LEU A 26 2.30 -0.29 19.10
N VAL A 27 2.70 -0.52 17.86
CA VAL A 27 2.61 0.47 16.80
C VAL A 27 2.06 -0.18 15.54
N ASN A 28 1.19 0.54 14.81
CA ASN A 28 0.80 0.14 13.46
C ASN A 28 1.99 0.31 12.51
N ASP A 29 2.12 -0.57 11.51
CA ASP A 29 3.23 -0.58 10.55
C ASP A 29 3.37 0.75 9.78
N THR A 30 2.26 1.36 9.38
CA THR A 30 2.27 2.65 8.67
C THR A 30 2.68 3.79 9.59
N VAL A 31 2.31 3.75 10.87
CA VAL A 31 2.77 4.70 11.89
C VAL A 31 4.27 4.54 12.13
N GLY A 32 4.76 3.29 12.17
CA GLY A 32 6.20 3.01 12.21
C GLY A 32 6.93 3.59 11.00
N THR A 33 6.39 3.38 9.80
CA THR A 33 6.94 3.97 8.56
C THR A 33 6.98 5.50 8.60
N LEU A 34 5.96 6.14 9.19
CA LEU A 34 5.96 7.59 9.39
C LEU A 34 7.07 8.04 10.35
N ALA A 35 7.26 7.33 11.45
CA ALA A 35 8.33 7.60 12.40
C ALA A 35 9.72 7.44 11.76
N ALA A 36 9.95 6.37 11.00
CA ALA A 36 11.18 6.14 10.27
C ALA A 36 11.46 7.22 9.21
N GLY A 37 10.43 7.59 8.42
CA GLY A 37 10.54 8.68 7.45
C GLY A 37 10.89 10.01 8.10
N ARG A 38 10.27 10.32 9.22
CA ARG A 38 10.49 11.55 9.97
C ARG A 38 11.88 11.60 10.64
N TYR A 39 12.41 10.47 11.04
CA TYR A 39 13.78 10.37 11.56
C TYR A 39 14.82 10.75 10.49
N VAL A 40 14.57 10.38 9.23
CA VAL A 40 15.47 10.70 8.11
C VAL A 40 15.21 12.11 7.57
N ASP A 41 13.98 12.58 7.58
CA ASP A 41 13.56 13.86 7.02
C ASP A 41 12.39 14.45 7.81
N ASN A 42 12.65 15.50 8.56
CA ASN A 42 11.68 16.15 9.45
C ASN A 42 10.44 16.71 8.72
N ASP A 43 10.54 16.94 7.41
CA ASP A 43 9.42 17.38 6.57
C ASP A 43 8.45 16.23 6.23
N THR A 44 8.72 15.01 6.70
CA THR A 44 7.83 13.87 6.48
C THR A 44 6.53 14.05 7.28
N ILE A 45 5.44 14.20 6.57
CA ILE A 45 4.10 14.43 7.15
C ILE A 45 3.10 13.33 6.84
N VAL A 46 3.41 12.49 5.86
CA VAL A 46 2.56 11.36 5.43
C VAL A 46 3.42 10.12 5.28
N ALA A 47 2.90 8.97 5.66
CA ALA A 47 3.43 7.67 5.28
C ALA A 47 2.36 6.85 4.57
N VAL A 48 2.79 6.07 3.59
CA VAL A 48 1.93 5.19 2.79
C VAL A 48 2.57 3.82 2.68
N ILE A 49 1.80 2.77 2.88
CA ILE A 49 2.21 1.40 2.58
C ILE A 49 1.45 0.92 1.34
N LEU A 50 2.21 0.48 0.34
CA LEU A 50 1.73 -0.16 -0.89
C LEU A 50 2.42 -1.52 -1.03
N GLY A 51 1.90 -2.49 -0.30
CA GLY A 51 2.44 -3.84 -0.18
C GLY A 51 1.39 -4.91 -0.42
N THR A 52 1.39 -5.96 0.38
CA THR A 52 0.35 -6.99 0.40
C THR A 52 -1.02 -6.38 0.68
N GLY A 53 -1.09 -5.49 1.68
CA GLY A 53 -2.19 -4.57 1.92
C GLY A 53 -1.81 -3.15 1.57
N THR A 54 -2.67 -2.19 1.94
CA THR A 54 -2.41 -0.76 1.80
C THR A 54 -2.98 0.02 2.97
N ASN A 55 -2.20 0.98 3.45
CA ASN A 55 -2.61 1.90 4.50
C ASN A 55 -1.90 3.24 4.36
N ALA A 56 -2.40 4.26 5.03
CA ALA A 56 -1.76 5.55 5.18
C ALA A 56 -1.85 6.08 6.61
N ALA A 57 -0.85 6.86 7.00
CA ALA A 57 -0.85 7.64 8.23
C ALA A 57 -0.34 9.05 7.93
N TYR A 58 -0.80 10.03 8.70
CA TYR A 58 -0.37 11.42 8.56
C TYR A 58 -0.37 12.14 9.90
N ILE A 59 0.31 13.29 9.94
CA ILE A 59 0.37 14.14 11.12
C ILE A 59 -0.73 15.18 11.03
N GLU A 60 -1.58 15.26 12.07
CA GLU A 60 -2.66 16.23 12.18
C GLU A 60 -2.48 17.09 13.42
N HIS A 61 -2.84 18.36 13.35
CA HIS A 61 -2.93 19.21 14.54
C HIS A 61 -4.09 18.77 15.42
N VAL A 62 -3.86 18.66 16.72
CA VAL A 62 -4.84 18.13 17.69
C VAL A 62 -6.15 18.91 17.66
N HIS A 63 -6.11 20.23 17.48
CA HIS A 63 -7.31 21.06 17.40
C HIS A 63 -8.16 20.80 16.13
N ALA A 64 -7.59 20.18 15.10
CA ALA A 64 -8.31 19.78 13.89
C ALA A 64 -8.94 18.37 14.02
N ILE A 65 -8.80 17.72 15.18
CA ILE A 65 -9.37 16.38 15.45
C ILE A 65 -10.66 16.54 16.26
N PRO A 66 -11.86 16.43 15.65
CA PRO A 66 -13.12 16.73 16.33
C PRO A 66 -13.42 15.87 17.56
N LYS A 67 -12.84 14.66 17.62
CA LYS A 67 -13.05 13.70 18.71
C LYS A 67 -12.01 13.79 19.82
N TRP A 68 -11.08 14.74 19.74
CA TRP A 68 -10.05 14.90 20.75
C TRP A 68 -10.58 15.71 21.92
N HIS A 69 -10.69 15.09 23.09
CA HIS A 69 -11.23 15.71 24.32
C HIS A 69 -10.29 15.58 25.53
N VAL A 70 -9.03 15.22 25.30
CA VAL A 70 -8.01 15.05 26.34
C VAL A 70 -6.97 16.18 26.31
N HIS A 71 -6.07 16.18 27.28
CA HIS A 71 -4.99 17.16 27.33
C HIS A 71 -4.17 17.18 26.04
N LEU A 72 -3.79 18.39 25.63
CA LEU A 72 -2.96 18.59 24.45
C LEU A 72 -1.58 17.94 24.66
N PRO A 73 -1.06 17.16 23.68
CA PRO A 73 0.31 16.72 23.71
C PRO A 73 1.26 17.93 23.60
N LYS A 74 2.50 17.81 24.08
CA LYS A 74 3.50 18.88 24.02
C LYS A 74 3.75 19.41 22.60
N SER A 75 3.70 18.53 21.60
CA SER A 75 3.87 18.88 20.18
C SER A 75 2.66 19.57 19.56
N ALA A 76 1.49 19.55 20.19
CA ALA A 76 0.19 19.91 19.61
C ALA A 76 -0.19 19.12 18.36
N ASP A 77 0.54 18.06 18.03
CA ASP A 77 0.33 17.19 16.87
C ASP A 77 0.00 15.76 17.31
N MET A 78 -0.74 15.07 16.45
CA MET A 78 -1.09 13.67 16.63
C MET A 78 -0.96 12.92 15.30
N ILE A 79 -0.54 11.66 15.37
CA ILE A 79 -0.51 10.79 14.20
C ILE A 79 -1.89 10.14 14.03
N ILE A 80 -2.45 10.27 12.83
CA ILE A 80 -3.69 9.63 12.42
C ILE A 80 -3.33 8.39 11.58
N ASN A 81 -3.64 7.21 12.11
CA ASN A 81 -3.67 5.98 11.33
C ASN A 81 -5.02 5.92 10.61
N MET A 82 -5.01 5.95 9.28
CA MET A 82 -6.24 6.10 8.51
C MET A 82 -7.03 4.82 8.33
N GLU A 83 -6.34 3.68 8.21
CA GLU A 83 -6.95 2.42 7.75
C GLU A 83 -7.73 2.61 6.45
N TRP A 84 -7.12 3.33 5.48
CA TRP A 84 -7.78 3.72 4.25
C TRP A 84 -8.16 2.54 3.35
N GLY A 85 -7.60 1.36 3.62
CA GLY A 85 -8.00 0.12 2.95
C GLY A 85 -9.51 -0.13 3.03
N ASN A 86 -10.13 0.29 4.13
CA ASN A 86 -11.57 0.15 4.35
C ASN A 86 -12.41 1.31 3.78
N PHE A 87 -11.79 2.23 3.04
CA PHE A 87 -12.54 3.29 2.37
C PHE A 87 -13.48 2.72 1.31
N LYS A 88 -14.72 3.16 1.34
CA LYS A 88 -15.74 2.83 0.34
C LYS A 88 -16.52 4.07 -0.06
N SER A 89 -16.84 4.12 -1.35
CA SER A 89 -17.60 5.21 -1.94
C SER A 89 -18.28 4.73 -3.22
N GLY A 90 -19.44 5.26 -3.52
CA GLY A 90 -20.11 5.04 -4.82
C GLY A 90 -19.35 5.61 -6.03
N HIS A 91 -18.28 6.38 -5.78
CA HIS A 91 -17.41 6.92 -6.84
C HIS A 91 -16.20 6.04 -7.16
N LEU A 92 -15.96 4.97 -6.37
CA LEU A 92 -14.89 4.01 -6.72
C LEU A 92 -15.25 3.30 -8.03
N PRO A 93 -14.27 3.14 -8.95
CA PRO A 93 -14.50 2.55 -10.28
C PRO A 93 -14.56 1.01 -10.18
N LEU A 94 -15.57 0.51 -9.48
CA LEU A 94 -15.81 -0.92 -9.31
C LEU A 94 -16.33 -1.53 -10.61
N THR A 95 -15.74 -2.62 -11.01
CA THR A 95 -16.19 -3.47 -12.12
C THR A 95 -16.88 -4.74 -11.59
N GLU A 96 -17.49 -5.51 -12.47
CA GLU A 96 -18.02 -6.83 -12.12
C GLU A 96 -16.97 -7.77 -11.55
N PHE A 97 -15.70 -7.66 -11.97
CA PHE A 97 -14.58 -8.45 -11.45
C PHE A 97 -14.25 -8.12 -10.01
N ASP A 98 -14.32 -6.84 -9.66
CA ASP A 98 -14.10 -6.37 -8.28
C ASP A 98 -15.26 -6.80 -7.37
N GLN A 99 -16.50 -6.72 -7.84
CA GLN A 99 -17.68 -7.16 -7.11
C GLN A 99 -17.67 -8.67 -6.86
N ALA A 100 -17.29 -9.46 -7.87
CA ALA A 100 -17.17 -10.91 -7.73
C ALA A 100 -16.01 -11.29 -6.79
N LEU A 101 -14.87 -10.58 -6.85
CA LEU A 101 -13.76 -10.75 -5.91
C LEU A 101 -14.21 -10.46 -4.48
N ASP A 102 -14.90 -9.34 -4.28
CA ASP A 102 -15.40 -8.95 -2.96
C ASP A 102 -16.37 -9.98 -2.40
N ALA A 103 -17.36 -10.40 -3.17
CA ALA A 103 -18.36 -11.36 -2.76
C ALA A 103 -17.77 -12.72 -2.35
N GLU A 104 -16.70 -13.16 -3.01
CA GLU A 104 -16.00 -14.43 -2.74
C GLU A 104 -14.85 -14.29 -1.72
N SER A 105 -14.57 -13.08 -1.23
CA SER A 105 -13.51 -12.84 -0.25
C SER A 105 -13.91 -13.31 1.14
N LEU A 106 -12.91 -13.38 2.05
CA LEU A 106 -13.16 -13.70 3.47
C LEU A 106 -13.92 -12.59 4.21
N ASN A 107 -13.98 -11.38 3.65
CA ASN A 107 -14.57 -10.18 4.23
C ASN A 107 -15.39 -9.38 3.21
N PRO A 108 -16.52 -9.94 2.71
CA PRO A 108 -17.36 -9.23 1.75
C PRO A 108 -17.86 -7.89 2.28
N GLY A 109 -17.81 -6.87 1.44
CA GLY A 109 -18.22 -5.50 1.76
C GLY A 109 -17.21 -4.70 2.58
N GLU A 110 -16.06 -5.26 2.92
CA GLU A 110 -15.00 -4.58 3.66
C GLU A 110 -13.71 -4.50 2.86
N GLN A 111 -12.81 -3.58 3.25
CA GLN A 111 -11.52 -3.37 2.60
C GLN A 111 -11.63 -3.13 1.08
N ILE A 112 -12.66 -2.41 0.66
CA ILE A 112 -12.96 -2.22 -0.78
C ILE A 112 -11.83 -1.50 -1.50
N TYR A 113 -11.29 -0.44 -0.89
CA TYR A 113 -10.18 0.30 -1.50
C TYR A 113 -8.90 -0.54 -1.56
N GLU A 114 -8.62 -1.33 -0.53
CA GLU A 114 -7.48 -2.25 -0.52
C GLU A 114 -7.61 -3.30 -1.62
N LYS A 115 -8.81 -3.85 -1.84
CA LYS A 115 -9.08 -4.82 -2.92
C LYS A 115 -8.80 -4.25 -4.31
N LEU A 116 -8.88 -2.92 -4.49
CA LEU A 116 -8.58 -2.26 -5.77
C LEU A 116 -7.10 -1.91 -5.97
N THR A 117 -6.32 -1.76 -4.89
CA THR A 117 -5.01 -1.08 -4.94
C THR A 117 -3.84 -1.91 -4.43
N SER A 118 -4.11 -2.97 -3.66
CA SER A 118 -3.04 -3.70 -2.98
C SER A 118 -2.51 -4.91 -3.74
N GLY A 119 -1.32 -5.32 -3.37
CA GLY A 119 -0.60 -6.44 -3.97
C GLY A 119 -1.27 -7.80 -3.76
N MET A 120 -2.12 -7.94 -2.76
CA MET A 120 -2.85 -9.19 -2.55
C MET A 120 -3.87 -9.46 -3.65
N TYR A 121 -4.47 -8.40 -4.21
CA TYR A 121 -5.68 -8.54 -5.02
C TYR A 121 -5.49 -8.25 -6.52
N MET A 122 -4.54 -7.39 -6.92
CA MET A 122 -4.41 -7.00 -8.34
C MET A 122 -4.19 -8.20 -9.27
N GLY A 123 -3.37 -9.17 -8.87
CA GLY A 123 -3.17 -10.40 -9.64
C GLY A 123 -4.44 -11.23 -9.79
N GLU A 124 -5.26 -11.28 -8.74
CA GLU A 124 -6.55 -11.98 -8.79
C GLU A 124 -7.56 -11.27 -9.71
N ILE A 125 -7.57 -9.94 -9.74
CA ILE A 125 -8.40 -9.18 -10.70
C ILE A 125 -7.97 -9.50 -12.12
N VAL A 126 -6.66 -9.50 -12.42
CA VAL A 126 -6.14 -9.91 -13.74
C VAL A 126 -6.59 -11.34 -14.07
N ARG A 127 -6.48 -12.28 -13.14
CA ARG A 127 -6.94 -13.66 -13.36
C ARG A 127 -8.42 -13.71 -13.76
N ARG A 128 -9.28 -12.98 -13.06
CA ARG A 128 -10.73 -12.95 -13.36
C ARG A 128 -11.03 -12.38 -14.74
N ILE A 129 -10.33 -11.32 -15.11
CA ILE A 129 -10.45 -10.75 -16.47
C ILE A 129 -10.01 -11.77 -17.52
N LEU A 130 -8.85 -12.40 -17.33
CA LEU A 130 -8.34 -13.42 -18.25
C LEU A 130 -9.25 -14.64 -18.35
N LEU A 131 -9.85 -15.08 -17.24
CA LEU A 131 -10.85 -16.15 -17.22
C LEU A 131 -12.06 -15.79 -18.07
N ARG A 132 -12.62 -14.59 -17.89
CA ARG A 132 -13.75 -14.11 -18.69
C ARG A 132 -13.42 -14.02 -20.18
N MET A 133 -12.24 -13.49 -20.52
CA MET A 133 -11.77 -13.44 -21.91
C MET A 133 -11.52 -14.83 -22.50
N ALA A 134 -11.10 -15.81 -21.71
CA ALA A 134 -10.95 -17.19 -22.15
C ALA A 134 -12.31 -17.83 -22.47
N GLN A 135 -13.30 -17.61 -21.61
CA GLN A 135 -14.65 -18.16 -21.73
C GLN A 135 -15.46 -17.53 -22.90
N GLU A 136 -15.38 -16.21 -23.06
CA GLU A 136 -16.26 -15.48 -24.01
C GLU A 136 -15.58 -15.15 -25.34
N ALA A 137 -14.24 -15.05 -25.36
CA ALA A 137 -13.49 -14.64 -26.54
C ALA A 137 -12.41 -15.64 -26.95
N ALA A 138 -12.41 -16.84 -26.41
CA ALA A 138 -11.44 -17.90 -26.73
C ALA A 138 -9.98 -17.41 -26.68
N LEU A 139 -9.63 -16.54 -25.72
CA LEU A 139 -8.31 -15.90 -25.63
C LEU A 139 -7.15 -16.90 -25.68
N PHE A 140 -7.34 -18.08 -25.13
CA PHE A 140 -6.34 -19.14 -25.07
C PHE A 140 -6.69 -20.38 -25.91
N GLY A 141 -7.66 -20.26 -26.82
CA GLY A 141 -8.16 -21.34 -27.65
C GLY A 141 -9.55 -21.82 -27.23
N ASP A 142 -10.00 -22.92 -27.84
CA ASP A 142 -11.39 -23.42 -27.72
C ASP A 142 -11.75 -23.92 -26.31
N HIS A 143 -10.76 -24.16 -25.45
CA HIS A 143 -10.97 -24.63 -24.10
C HIS A 143 -10.39 -23.65 -23.07
N THR A 144 -11.19 -23.31 -22.08
CA THR A 144 -10.71 -22.49 -20.94
C THR A 144 -9.67 -23.28 -20.16
N PRO A 145 -8.46 -22.72 -19.92
CA PRO A 145 -7.45 -23.37 -19.11
C PRO A 145 -7.95 -23.62 -17.66
N PRO A 146 -8.00 -24.88 -17.19
CA PRO A 146 -8.62 -25.19 -15.88
C PRO A 146 -8.01 -24.46 -14.69
N LYS A 147 -6.71 -24.20 -14.76
CA LYS A 147 -6.02 -23.47 -13.67
C LYS A 147 -6.48 -22.02 -13.54
N LEU A 148 -7.05 -21.39 -14.57
CA LEU A 148 -7.66 -20.06 -14.45
C LEU A 148 -8.85 -20.02 -13.48
N GLU A 149 -9.49 -21.14 -13.22
CA GLU A 149 -10.61 -21.23 -12.28
C GLU A 149 -10.12 -21.25 -10.80
N THR A 150 -8.83 -21.50 -10.57
CA THR A 150 -8.26 -21.55 -9.22
C THR A 150 -8.07 -20.13 -8.67
N PRO A 151 -8.77 -19.73 -7.60
CA PRO A 151 -8.62 -18.40 -7.01
C PRO A 151 -7.18 -18.14 -6.56
N TYR A 152 -6.72 -16.90 -6.75
CA TYR A 152 -5.40 -16.41 -6.35
C TYR A 152 -4.20 -17.18 -6.91
N ILE A 153 -4.36 -18.01 -7.93
CA ILE A 153 -3.24 -18.69 -8.61
C ILE A 153 -2.33 -17.66 -9.30
N LEU A 154 -2.90 -16.59 -9.84
CA LEU A 154 -2.15 -15.48 -10.44
C LEU A 154 -1.96 -14.39 -9.38
N LYS A 155 -0.73 -14.24 -8.91
CA LYS A 155 -0.36 -13.23 -7.91
C LYS A 155 0.12 -11.96 -8.60
N THR A 156 0.05 -10.82 -7.90
CA THR A 156 0.53 -9.53 -8.40
C THR A 156 2.02 -9.57 -8.77
N PHE A 157 2.82 -10.35 -8.08
CA PHE A 157 4.20 -10.61 -8.47
C PHE A 157 4.32 -11.21 -9.90
N HIS A 158 3.45 -12.15 -10.26
CA HIS A 158 3.43 -12.72 -11.62
C HIS A 158 2.96 -11.68 -12.65
N MET A 159 1.94 -10.91 -12.30
CA MET A 159 1.44 -9.79 -13.10
C MET A 159 2.55 -8.78 -13.41
N LEU A 160 3.29 -8.34 -12.39
CA LEU A 160 4.45 -7.46 -12.51
C LEU A 160 5.49 -8.03 -13.48
N MET A 161 5.85 -9.31 -13.36
CA MET A 161 6.84 -9.94 -14.25
C MET A 161 6.38 -9.95 -15.70
N MET A 162 5.09 -10.23 -15.94
CA MET A 162 4.52 -10.21 -17.28
C MET A 162 4.42 -8.80 -17.87
N HIS A 163 4.06 -7.83 -17.04
CA HIS A 163 3.95 -6.44 -17.48
C HIS A 163 5.31 -5.80 -17.82
N HIS A 164 6.36 -6.19 -17.10
CA HIS A 164 7.71 -5.68 -17.35
C HIS A 164 8.46 -6.42 -18.48
N ASP A 165 7.81 -7.34 -19.18
CA ASP A 165 8.43 -8.06 -20.28
C ASP A 165 8.58 -7.15 -21.51
N THR A 166 9.80 -6.70 -21.76
CA THR A 166 10.19 -5.87 -22.90
C THR A 166 10.72 -6.67 -24.09
N SER A 167 10.77 -8.00 -23.98
CA SER A 167 11.26 -8.84 -25.08
C SER A 167 10.34 -8.79 -26.31
N SER A 168 10.92 -8.84 -27.51
CA SER A 168 10.19 -8.64 -28.78
C SER A 168 9.04 -9.62 -28.97
N ASP A 169 9.14 -10.82 -28.40
CA ASP A 169 8.17 -11.90 -28.49
C ASP A 169 7.43 -12.18 -27.17
N LEU A 170 7.65 -11.34 -26.13
CA LEU A 170 7.03 -11.46 -24.81
C LEU A 170 7.28 -12.86 -24.19
N LYS A 171 8.55 -13.25 -24.11
CA LYS A 171 8.98 -14.57 -23.62
C LYS A 171 8.60 -14.82 -22.18
N THR A 172 8.77 -13.82 -21.31
CA THR A 172 8.41 -13.91 -19.91
C THR A 172 6.91 -14.13 -19.73
N VAL A 173 6.08 -13.45 -20.53
CA VAL A 173 4.63 -13.67 -20.54
C VAL A 173 4.33 -15.11 -20.92
N SER A 174 4.90 -15.62 -22.03
CA SER A 174 4.72 -16.99 -22.48
C SER A 174 5.09 -18.00 -21.40
N LEU A 175 6.26 -17.81 -20.79
CA LEU A 175 6.76 -18.69 -19.73
C LEU A 175 5.85 -18.69 -18.49
N LYS A 176 5.39 -17.51 -18.05
CA LYS A 176 4.51 -17.42 -16.87
C LYS A 176 3.12 -17.98 -17.14
N LEU A 177 2.56 -17.80 -18.34
CA LEU A 177 1.31 -18.43 -18.72
C LEU A 177 1.42 -19.96 -18.70
N LYS A 178 2.55 -20.52 -19.17
CA LYS A 178 2.82 -21.95 -19.12
C LYS A 178 3.00 -22.45 -17.69
N GLU A 179 3.90 -21.87 -16.93
CA GLU A 179 4.26 -22.32 -15.57
C GLU A 179 3.06 -22.25 -14.60
N ILE A 180 2.32 -21.14 -14.64
CA ILE A 180 1.27 -20.84 -13.66
C ILE A 180 -0.05 -21.43 -14.10
N LEU A 181 -0.45 -21.17 -15.35
CA LEU A 181 -1.77 -21.49 -15.87
C LEU A 181 -1.82 -22.77 -16.72
N GLY A 182 -0.65 -23.36 -17.03
CA GLY A 182 -0.56 -24.56 -17.87
C GLY A 182 -0.87 -24.31 -19.36
N ILE A 183 -0.73 -23.07 -19.82
CA ILE A 183 -1.00 -22.69 -21.19
C ILE A 183 0.26 -22.88 -22.03
N GLU A 184 0.35 -24.00 -22.75
CA GLU A 184 1.57 -24.42 -23.44
C GLU A 184 2.00 -23.51 -24.58
N SER A 185 1.05 -22.93 -25.30
CA SER A 185 1.35 -22.09 -26.47
C SER A 185 0.37 -20.91 -26.56
N THR A 186 0.93 -19.74 -26.86
CA THR A 186 0.14 -18.51 -27.07
C THR A 186 0.70 -17.72 -28.23
N SER A 187 -0.18 -17.06 -28.98
CA SER A 187 0.23 -16.11 -30.00
C SER A 187 0.84 -14.87 -29.39
N ARG A 188 1.68 -14.15 -30.11
CA ARG A 188 2.17 -12.84 -29.68
C ARG A 188 1.03 -11.85 -29.42
N LYS A 189 -0.06 -11.92 -30.18
CA LYS A 189 -1.26 -11.09 -29.99
C LYS A 189 -1.91 -11.38 -28.64
N THR A 190 -2.08 -12.65 -28.29
CA THR A 190 -2.60 -13.08 -26.98
C THR A 190 -1.73 -12.55 -25.83
N ARG A 191 -0.39 -12.70 -25.95
CA ARG A 191 0.55 -12.20 -24.93
C ARG A 191 0.48 -10.69 -24.75
N LYS A 192 0.33 -9.91 -25.83
CA LYS A 192 0.12 -8.46 -25.76
C LYS A 192 -1.16 -8.11 -25.00
N LEU A 193 -2.27 -8.79 -25.26
CA LEU A 193 -3.53 -8.58 -24.52
C LEU A 193 -3.36 -8.87 -23.02
N VAL A 194 -2.61 -9.91 -22.68
CA VAL A 194 -2.30 -10.20 -21.24
C VAL A 194 -1.54 -9.03 -20.61
N VAL A 195 -0.53 -8.48 -21.28
CA VAL A 195 0.22 -7.31 -20.80
C VAL A 195 -0.69 -6.10 -20.65
N GLU A 196 -1.55 -5.83 -21.64
CA GLU A 196 -2.51 -4.72 -21.59
C GLU A 196 -3.49 -4.85 -20.40
N VAL A 197 -3.98 -6.06 -20.12
CA VAL A 197 -4.83 -6.31 -18.94
C VAL A 197 -4.05 -6.03 -17.64
N CYS A 198 -2.79 -6.49 -17.54
CA CYS A 198 -1.92 -6.17 -16.39
C CYS A 198 -1.73 -4.67 -16.23
N GLU A 199 -1.48 -3.95 -17.33
CA GLU A 199 -1.29 -2.50 -17.33
C GLU A 199 -2.53 -1.77 -16.84
N VAL A 200 -3.72 -2.09 -17.37
CA VAL A 200 -4.99 -1.43 -17.00
C VAL A 200 -5.26 -1.59 -15.49
N VAL A 201 -5.09 -2.79 -14.97
CA VAL A 201 -5.31 -3.04 -13.52
C VAL A 201 -4.28 -2.29 -12.67
N ALA A 202 -3.00 -2.32 -13.02
CA ALA A 202 -1.94 -1.61 -12.30
C ALA A 202 -2.16 -0.08 -12.36
N ARG A 203 -2.49 0.46 -13.53
CA ARG A 203 -2.76 1.88 -13.74
C ARG A 203 -3.93 2.36 -12.90
N ARG A 204 -5.01 1.58 -12.82
CA ARG A 204 -6.16 1.90 -11.97
C ARG A 204 -5.76 1.96 -10.49
N GLY A 205 -5.07 0.94 -9.98
CA GLY A 205 -4.58 0.90 -8.61
C GLY A 205 -3.66 2.09 -8.26
N ALA A 206 -2.71 2.38 -9.16
CA ALA A 206 -1.76 3.49 -9.00
C ALA A 206 -2.48 4.86 -8.94
N ARG A 207 -3.45 5.09 -9.83
CA ARG A 207 -4.23 6.34 -9.84
C ARG A 207 -5.10 6.50 -8.60
N LEU A 208 -5.67 5.41 -8.11
CA LEU A 208 -6.42 5.43 -6.85
C LEU A 208 -5.51 5.74 -5.66
N ALA A 209 -4.31 5.14 -5.60
CA ALA A 209 -3.32 5.46 -4.58
C ALA A 209 -2.93 6.95 -4.62
N ALA A 210 -2.68 7.52 -5.81
CA ALA A 210 -2.42 8.95 -5.98
C ALA A 210 -3.59 9.81 -5.49
N ALA A 211 -4.82 9.43 -5.80
CA ALA A 211 -6.02 10.15 -5.35
C ALA A 211 -6.16 10.13 -3.82
N GLY A 212 -5.85 9.00 -3.18
CA GLY A 212 -5.82 8.88 -1.72
C GLY A 212 -4.77 9.81 -1.09
N ILE A 213 -3.55 9.82 -1.64
CA ILE A 213 -2.47 10.73 -1.20
C ILE A 213 -2.89 12.19 -1.40
N TYR A 214 -3.45 12.54 -2.56
CA TYR A 214 -3.97 13.89 -2.81
C TYR A 214 -5.03 14.29 -1.78
N GLY A 215 -5.94 13.38 -1.41
CA GLY A 215 -6.94 13.61 -0.37
C GLY A 215 -6.33 13.98 0.98
N ILE A 216 -5.25 13.28 1.39
CA ILE A 216 -4.50 13.60 2.62
C ILE A 216 -3.86 14.98 2.50
N LEU A 217 -3.15 15.26 1.41
CA LEU A 217 -2.50 16.56 1.19
C LEU A 217 -3.52 17.71 1.19
N LYS A 218 -4.70 17.48 0.60
CA LYS A 218 -5.80 18.43 0.64
C LYS A 218 -6.33 18.66 2.05
N LYS A 219 -6.47 17.63 2.85
CA LYS A 219 -6.86 17.71 4.27
C LYS A 219 -5.86 18.53 5.07
N LEU A 220 -4.57 18.40 4.76
CA LEU A 220 -3.46 19.10 5.41
C LEU A 220 -3.19 20.51 4.82
N ASP A 221 -4.05 20.98 3.90
CA ASP A 221 -3.87 22.24 3.18
C ASP A 221 -2.51 22.34 2.45
N ARG A 222 -2.07 21.25 1.80
CA ARG A 222 -0.81 21.15 1.05
C ARG A 222 -0.99 21.12 -0.47
N VAL A 223 -2.19 21.43 -0.96
CA VAL A 223 -2.54 21.40 -2.40
C VAL A 223 -2.64 22.78 -3.03
N THR A 224 -2.28 23.84 -2.30
CA THR A 224 -2.27 25.23 -2.81
C THR A 224 -0.86 25.79 -2.72
N CYS A 225 -0.48 26.59 -3.70
CA CYS A 225 0.82 27.26 -3.68
C CYS A 225 0.78 28.49 -2.78
N SER A 226 1.72 28.57 -1.85
CA SER A 226 1.99 29.75 -1.04
C SER A 226 3.47 29.76 -0.71
N ALA A 227 4.11 30.92 -0.80
CA ALA A 227 5.53 31.08 -0.47
C ALA A 227 5.89 30.65 0.96
N ASP A 228 4.91 30.63 1.85
CA ASP A 228 5.07 30.29 3.28
C ASP A 228 4.82 28.80 3.56
N LYS A 229 4.39 27.99 2.56
CA LYS A 229 4.14 26.56 2.81
C LYS A 229 5.44 25.75 2.76
N PRO A 230 5.74 25.04 3.86
CA PRO A 230 6.95 24.24 3.92
C PRO A 230 6.85 23.06 2.94
N ARG A 231 8.01 22.58 2.51
CA ARG A 231 8.18 21.32 1.79
C ARG A 231 7.45 20.19 2.54
N SER A 232 6.89 19.25 1.81
CA SER A 232 6.19 18.10 2.38
C SER A 232 6.77 16.81 1.82
N VAL A 233 7.11 15.88 2.70
CA VAL A 233 7.64 14.57 2.33
C VAL A 233 6.61 13.49 2.62
N ILE A 234 6.45 12.59 1.66
CA ILE A 234 5.62 11.39 1.74
C ILE A 234 6.57 10.19 1.78
N ALA A 235 6.63 9.51 2.90
CA ALA A 235 7.36 8.26 3.04
C ALA A 235 6.54 7.11 2.45
N VAL A 236 7.09 6.33 1.54
CA VAL A 236 6.37 5.20 0.92
C VAL A 236 7.16 3.92 1.11
N ASP A 237 6.50 2.88 1.66
CA ASP A 237 7.05 1.53 1.82
C ASP A 237 6.12 0.50 1.15
N GLY A 238 6.63 -0.70 0.98
CA GLY A 238 5.89 -1.84 0.47
C GLY A 238 6.30 -2.28 -0.93
N GLY A 239 6.15 -3.59 -1.15
CA GLY A 239 6.67 -4.27 -2.34
C GLY A 239 6.02 -3.86 -3.65
N VAL A 240 4.78 -3.36 -3.64
CA VAL A 240 4.11 -2.87 -4.85
C VAL A 240 4.78 -1.58 -5.33
N TYR A 241 5.04 -0.64 -4.43
CA TYR A 241 5.77 0.58 -4.79
C TYR A 241 7.22 0.30 -5.18
N LYS A 242 7.92 -0.51 -4.38
CA LYS A 242 9.36 -0.77 -4.54
C LYS A 242 9.70 -1.55 -5.81
N TYR A 243 8.92 -2.57 -6.13
CA TYR A 243 9.28 -3.51 -7.21
C TYR A 243 8.43 -3.34 -8.47
N TYR A 244 7.23 -2.78 -8.38
CA TYR A 244 6.39 -2.52 -9.54
C TYR A 244 6.62 -1.09 -10.06
N THR A 245 7.74 -0.88 -10.76
CA THR A 245 8.18 0.45 -11.22
C THR A 245 7.11 1.21 -11.99
N PHE A 246 6.37 0.53 -12.86
CA PHE A 246 5.23 1.15 -13.57
C PHE A 246 4.18 1.70 -12.61
N PHE A 247 3.85 0.95 -11.55
CA PHE A 247 2.86 1.40 -10.56
C PHE A 247 3.33 2.67 -9.84
N GLY A 248 4.58 2.66 -9.34
CA GLY A 248 5.17 3.81 -8.67
C GLY A 248 5.18 5.05 -9.57
N GLN A 249 5.73 4.93 -10.78
CA GLN A 249 5.80 6.02 -11.77
C GLN A 249 4.41 6.55 -12.16
N CYS A 250 3.43 5.66 -12.37
CA CYS A 250 2.06 6.06 -12.68
C CYS A 250 1.40 6.80 -11.50
N MET A 251 1.62 6.35 -10.27
CA MET A 251 1.13 7.02 -9.07
C MET A 251 1.74 8.42 -8.93
N GLU A 252 3.06 8.54 -9.04
CA GLU A 252 3.78 9.82 -8.93
C GLU A 252 3.37 10.80 -10.02
N SER A 253 3.30 10.34 -11.28
CA SER A 253 2.84 11.17 -12.40
C SER A 253 1.40 11.64 -12.18
N THR A 254 0.51 10.74 -11.76
CA THR A 254 -0.90 11.09 -11.50
C THR A 254 -1.01 12.11 -10.36
N LEU A 255 -0.24 11.94 -9.29
CA LEU A 255 -0.23 12.89 -8.18
C LEU A 255 0.27 14.27 -8.63
N ARG A 256 1.34 14.32 -9.45
CA ARG A 256 1.85 15.55 -10.05
C ARG A 256 0.79 16.25 -10.91
N ASP A 257 0.12 15.49 -11.78
CA ASP A 257 -0.95 16.02 -12.63
C ASP A 257 -2.11 16.63 -11.81
N MET A 258 -2.47 15.99 -10.68
CA MET A 258 -3.52 16.48 -9.79
C MET A 258 -3.13 17.73 -8.99
N LEU A 259 -1.86 17.86 -8.64
CA LEU A 259 -1.31 18.99 -7.86
C LEU A 259 -0.99 20.20 -8.74
N GLY A 260 -0.66 19.98 -10.01
CA GLY A 260 -0.04 20.96 -10.88
C GLY A 260 1.46 21.14 -10.57
N GLU A 261 2.23 21.58 -11.54
CA GLU A 261 3.70 21.64 -11.48
C GLU A 261 4.21 22.46 -10.29
N GLU A 262 3.58 23.57 -10.00
CA GLU A 262 4.01 24.50 -8.96
C GLU A 262 3.94 23.87 -7.57
N VAL A 263 2.78 23.29 -7.20
CA VAL A 263 2.59 22.60 -5.92
C VAL A 263 3.42 21.31 -5.87
N ALA A 264 3.45 20.55 -6.96
CA ALA A 264 4.19 19.29 -7.03
C ALA A 264 5.69 19.47 -6.76
N SER A 265 6.27 20.64 -7.07
CA SER A 265 7.68 20.95 -6.78
C SER A 265 8.01 20.96 -5.28
N SER A 266 7.04 21.21 -4.42
CA SER A 266 7.16 21.21 -2.96
C SER A 266 6.85 19.84 -2.31
N ILE A 267 6.33 18.88 -3.08
CA ILE A 267 5.98 17.55 -2.60
C ILE A 267 7.06 16.55 -3.02
N VAL A 268 7.62 15.83 -2.07
CA VAL A 268 8.68 14.84 -2.31
C VAL A 268 8.21 13.47 -1.85
N ILE A 269 8.24 12.50 -2.75
CA ILE A 269 7.98 11.10 -2.40
C ILE A 269 9.33 10.42 -2.15
N LYS A 270 9.49 9.80 -0.97
CA LYS A 270 10.71 9.08 -0.58
C LYS A 270 10.39 7.62 -0.29
N PRO A 271 11.07 6.68 -0.94
CA PRO A 271 11.02 5.29 -0.53
C PRO A 271 11.66 5.13 0.84
N VAL A 272 11.07 4.28 1.67
CA VAL A 272 11.61 3.86 2.96
C VAL A 272 11.73 2.34 2.94
N ASP A 273 12.90 1.82 3.23
CA ASP A 273 13.14 0.39 3.34
C ASP A 273 12.96 -0.05 4.80
N ASP A 274 12.09 -1.04 5.03
CA ASP A 274 11.76 -1.56 6.36
C ASP A 274 11.30 -0.45 7.34
N GLY A 275 10.49 0.47 6.84
CA GLY A 275 10.02 1.62 7.60
C GLY A 275 9.29 1.23 8.88
N SER A 276 8.51 0.16 8.85
CA SER A 276 7.80 -0.36 10.02
C SER A 276 8.76 -0.88 11.09
N GLY A 277 9.79 -1.65 10.70
CA GLY A 277 10.80 -2.19 11.62
C GLY A 277 11.67 -1.09 12.24
N ILE A 278 12.18 -0.19 11.40
CA ILE A 278 12.98 0.97 11.86
C ILE A 278 12.15 1.84 12.79
N GLY A 279 10.91 2.16 12.41
CA GLY A 279 10.01 2.96 13.23
C GLY A 279 9.69 2.32 14.58
N ALA A 280 9.45 1.01 14.61
CA ALA A 280 9.25 0.27 15.85
C ALA A 280 10.49 0.33 16.74
N ALA A 281 11.69 0.21 16.17
CA ALA A 281 12.95 0.33 16.92
C ALA A 281 13.15 1.74 17.49
N LEU A 282 12.86 2.79 16.72
CA LEU A 282 12.94 4.19 17.16
C LEU A 282 11.96 4.46 18.31
N LEU A 283 10.72 3.97 18.19
CA LEU A 283 9.73 4.12 19.25
C LEU A 283 10.10 3.33 20.49
N ALA A 284 10.63 2.11 20.36
CA ALA A 284 11.14 1.35 21.50
C ALA A 284 12.31 2.07 22.19
N ALA A 285 13.21 2.67 21.42
CA ALA A 285 14.33 3.45 21.97
C ALA A 285 13.87 4.67 22.77
N SER A 286 12.79 5.35 22.36
CA SER A 286 12.24 6.50 23.09
C SER A 286 11.68 6.14 24.48
N TYR A 287 11.41 4.86 24.74
CA TYR A 287 11.03 4.33 26.05
C TYR A 287 12.19 3.67 26.81
N SER A 288 13.42 3.80 26.29
CA SER A 288 14.61 3.21 26.90
C SER A 288 15.03 3.99 28.15
N GLN A 289 15.43 3.27 29.20
CA GLN A 289 16.01 3.86 30.42
C GLN A 289 17.29 4.67 30.13
N TYR A 290 18.02 4.36 29.05
CA TYR A 290 19.24 5.08 28.68
C TYR A 290 18.99 6.53 28.26
N LEU A 291 17.78 6.90 27.77
CA LEU A 291 17.41 8.28 27.48
C LEU A 291 16.94 9.05 28.72
N GLN A 292 16.50 8.34 29.77
CA GLN A 292 16.08 8.97 31.04
C GLN A 292 17.27 9.44 31.86
N ASP A 293 18.44 8.81 31.68
CA ASP A 293 19.67 9.18 32.41
C ASP A 293 20.34 10.44 31.83
N ASP A 294 20.16 10.72 30.53
CA ASP A 294 20.72 11.93 29.87
C ASP A 294 19.95 13.21 30.23
N GLU A 295 18.63 13.13 30.53
CA GLU A 295 17.85 14.29 31.00
C GLU A 295 18.19 14.70 32.48
N ILE A 296 18.89 13.85 33.22
CA ILE A 296 19.34 14.14 34.60
C ILE A 296 20.70 14.83 34.59
N LEU A 297 21.43 14.78 33.46
CA LEU A 297 22.79 15.35 33.33
C LEU A 297 22.82 16.63 32.48
N ALA A 298 21.69 17.13 32.00
CA ALA A 298 21.54 18.40 31.29
C ALA A 298 20.68 19.39 32.08
#